data_5f88622f81f64e795c54d881a68f75f6
#
_entry.id   5f88622f81f64e795c54d881a68f75f6
#
_cell.length_a   1.000
_cell.length_b   1.000
_cell.length_c   1.000
_cell.angle_alpha   90.00
_cell.angle_beta   90.00
_cell.angle_gamma   90.00
#
_symmetry.space_group_name_H-M   'P 1'
#
loop_
_entity.id
_entity.type
_entity.pdbx_description
1 polymer ?
#
loop_
_entity_poly.entity_id
_entity_poly.type
_entity_poly.pdbx_seq_one_letter_code
_entity_poly.pdbx_strand_id
1 'polypeptide(L)'
;MHRSRLALPAALSLAVLLVAPSGRAAAAADLHARIDAAVHRVAPQMVELRHQIHQNPELGYEEVATSKLVAETLRALGLEVRTGVAKTGVVAILRGGKPGPVVAVRADMDALPVTEKTDFPFRSTKRETYLGQEVGVAHACGHDIHTTAALGVATVLAGLRADLPGTVKFIFQPDEEGPPPGEETGALKMIHEGVLENPRPQAIFGLHSFPQMTAQMVGEVGRIGFVSGPNLAAVDQFRIKLHGKQAHGAAPQDSVDPIVMAAQAILALQTIHSRNLDPLDPAVLTVGIVRGGERFNIIPGEVYLEGTVRTYRPEVRALVHRRMREILDGISRAAGGSFELEIQDNGPATVNDPKLSAWARPSLERAVGKANVIDTQPVMAGEDFAYYAQQVPGFYFRLGVVKPGTTSGGLHTPELRADDSAIAVGMKSMAYVVLDYLESGGPK
;
A
#
# COMPACT_ATOMS: atom_id res chain seq x y z
N MET A 1 9.58 -67.29 -59.64
CA MET A 1 9.27 -67.68 -58.27
C MET A 1 9.91 -66.67 -57.32
N HIS A 2 9.18 -65.61 -56.97
CA HIS A 2 9.65 -64.57 -56.01
C HIS A 2 8.76 -64.65 -54.78
N ARG A 3 9.36 -65.01 -53.64
CA ARG A 3 8.68 -64.99 -52.34
C ARG A 3 8.90 -63.64 -51.69
N SER A 4 7.83 -62.85 -51.57
CA SER A 4 7.78 -61.62 -50.78
C SER A 4 7.72 -61.98 -49.31
N ARG A 5 8.62 -61.43 -48.50
CA ARG A 5 8.57 -61.47 -47.03
C ARG A 5 7.90 -60.23 -46.55
N LEU A 6 6.72 -60.28 -45.93
CA LEU A 6 6.07 -59.19 -45.16
C LEU A 6 6.80 -59.04 -43.84
N ALA A 7 7.24 -57.80 -43.58
CA ALA A 7 7.75 -57.35 -42.30
C ALA A 7 6.59 -56.82 -41.48
N LEU A 8 6.39 -57.31 -40.25
CA LEU A 8 5.48 -56.73 -39.24
C LEU A 8 6.13 -55.46 -38.63
N PRO A 9 5.36 -54.40 -38.37
CA PRO A 9 5.87 -53.26 -37.61
C PRO A 9 5.87 -53.58 -36.13
N ALA A 10 7.02 -53.35 -35.47
CA ALA A 10 7.14 -53.40 -34.02
C ALA A 10 6.39 -52.22 -33.39
N ALA A 11 5.40 -52.53 -32.56
CA ALA A 11 4.70 -51.51 -31.74
C ALA A 11 5.61 -51.05 -30.59
N LEU A 12 6.03 -49.81 -30.64
CA LEU A 12 6.77 -49.15 -29.55
C LEU A 12 5.75 -48.73 -28.46
N SER A 13 5.68 -49.50 -27.38
CA SER A 13 4.88 -49.11 -26.19
C SER A 13 5.58 -48.01 -25.44
N LEU A 14 5.05 -46.81 -25.51
CA LEU A 14 5.49 -45.62 -24.72
C LEU A 14 4.97 -45.80 -23.29
N ALA A 15 5.81 -46.28 -22.38
CA ALA A 15 5.50 -46.33 -20.96
C ALA A 15 5.57 -44.88 -20.42
N VAL A 16 4.41 -44.25 -20.18
CA VAL A 16 4.31 -42.99 -19.44
C VAL A 16 4.61 -43.30 -17.97
N LEU A 17 5.82 -42.97 -17.52
CA LEU A 17 6.18 -42.98 -16.11
C LEU A 17 5.39 -41.84 -15.41
N LEU A 18 4.30 -42.18 -14.75
CA LEU A 18 3.65 -41.34 -13.76
C LEU A 18 4.58 -41.20 -12.57
N VAL A 19 5.36 -40.10 -12.53
CA VAL A 19 6.14 -39.70 -11.35
C VAL A 19 5.15 -39.30 -10.28
N ALA A 20 4.96 -40.11 -9.25
CA ALA A 20 4.19 -39.72 -8.08
C ALA A 20 4.85 -38.48 -7.43
N PRO A 21 4.06 -37.48 -7.02
CA PRO A 21 4.61 -36.29 -6.34
C PRO A 21 5.37 -36.73 -5.08
N SER A 22 6.48 -36.02 -4.78
CA SER A 22 7.23 -36.26 -3.55
C SER A 22 6.29 -36.10 -2.34
N GLY A 23 6.47 -36.82 -1.26
CA GLY A 23 5.60 -36.77 -0.08
C GLY A 23 5.41 -35.34 0.48
N ARG A 24 6.40 -34.46 0.28
CA ARG A 24 6.33 -33.02 0.65
C ARG A 24 5.36 -32.24 -0.23
N ALA A 25 5.33 -32.52 -1.53
CA ALA A 25 4.39 -31.86 -2.45
C ALA A 25 2.94 -32.33 -2.23
N ALA A 26 2.74 -33.61 -1.87
CA ALA A 26 1.42 -34.13 -1.52
C ALA A 26 0.90 -33.53 -0.19
N ALA A 27 1.76 -33.35 0.82
CA ALA A 27 1.40 -32.73 2.09
C ALA A 27 1.07 -31.23 1.94
N ALA A 28 1.81 -30.48 1.11
CA ALA A 28 1.53 -29.09 0.80
C ALA A 28 0.19 -28.93 0.06
N ALA A 29 -0.11 -29.81 -0.90
CA ALA A 29 -1.40 -29.83 -1.61
C ALA A 29 -2.58 -30.09 -0.66
N ASP A 30 -2.40 -30.91 0.36
CA ASP A 30 -3.40 -31.13 1.41
C ASP A 30 -3.64 -29.86 2.25
N LEU A 31 -2.58 -29.14 2.64
CA LEU A 31 -2.72 -27.88 3.40
C LEU A 31 -3.40 -26.78 2.60
N HIS A 32 -3.12 -26.66 1.31
CA HIS A 32 -3.84 -25.70 0.43
C HIS A 32 -5.34 -26.02 0.35
N ALA A 33 -5.72 -27.29 0.18
CA ALA A 33 -7.12 -27.71 0.16
C ALA A 33 -7.81 -27.42 1.51
N ARG A 34 -7.10 -27.60 2.62
CA ARG A 34 -7.61 -27.27 3.97
C ARG A 34 -7.74 -25.76 4.17
N ILE A 35 -6.83 -24.94 3.60
CA ILE A 35 -6.99 -23.49 3.56
C ILE A 35 -8.25 -23.11 2.79
N ASP A 36 -8.49 -23.67 1.60
CA ASP A 36 -9.69 -23.40 0.80
C ASP A 36 -10.97 -23.70 1.59
N ALA A 37 -11.04 -24.86 2.21
CA ALA A 37 -12.18 -25.24 3.06
C ALA A 37 -12.32 -24.31 4.27
N ALA A 38 -11.23 -23.86 4.89
CA ALA A 38 -11.25 -22.94 6.02
C ALA A 38 -11.68 -21.54 5.60
N VAL A 39 -11.15 -21.01 4.48
CA VAL A 39 -11.58 -19.70 3.91
C VAL A 39 -13.09 -19.70 3.68
N HIS A 40 -13.63 -20.73 3.04
CA HIS A 40 -15.06 -20.81 2.80
C HIS A 40 -15.91 -20.78 4.09
N ARG A 41 -15.43 -21.42 5.18
CA ARG A 41 -16.13 -21.40 6.47
C ARG A 41 -15.99 -20.08 7.21
N VAL A 42 -14.85 -19.42 7.11
CA VAL A 42 -14.48 -18.21 7.88
C VAL A 42 -14.98 -16.92 7.20
N ALA A 43 -15.06 -16.89 5.87
CA ALA A 43 -15.41 -15.69 5.11
C ALA A 43 -16.71 -15.01 5.55
N PRO A 44 -17.83 -15.71 5.84
CA PRO A 44 -19.06 -15.04 6.32
C PRO A 44 -18.84 -14.24 7.61
N GLN A 45 -18.08 -14.79 8.56
CA GLN A 45 -17.76 -14.07 9.81
C GLN A 45 -16.89 -12.83 9.54
N MET A 46 -15.95 -12.92 8.62
CA MET A 46 -15.11 -11.78 8.26
C MET A 46 -15.90 -10.67 7.55
N VAL A 47 -16.93 -11.02 6.77
CA VAL A 47 -17.85 -10.06 6.19
C VAL A 47 -18.63 -9.32 7.29
N GLU A 48 -19.12 -10.01 8.30
CA GLU A 48 -19.80 -9.39 9.44
C GLU A 48 -18.88 -8.44 10.21
N LEU A 49 -17.63 -8.84 10.45
CA LEU A 49 -16.62 -7.99 11.08
C LEU A 49 -16.30 -6.77 10.22
N ARG A 50 -16.18 -6.95 8.90
CA ARG A 50 -16.03 -5.83 7.97
C ARG A 50 -17.17 -4.82 8.12
N HIS A 51 -18.41 -5.28 8.10
CA HIS A 51 -19.57 -4.39 8.22
C HIS A 51 -19.55 -3.61 9.54
N GLN A 52 -19.12 -4.25 10.64
CA GLN A 52 -18.94 -3.57 11.93
C GLN A 52 -17.87 -2.48 11.88
N ILE A 53 -16.69 -2.77 11.29
CA ILE A 53 -15.60 -1.80 11.13
C ILE A 53 -16.03 -0.68 10.20
N HIS A 54 -16.62 -1.00 9.05
CA HIS A 54 -17.05 -0.04 8.04
C HIS A 54 -18.11 0.94 8.56
N GLN A 55 -19.04 0.44 9.38
CA GLN A 55 -20.11 1.26 9.98
C GLN A 55 -19.59 2.16 11.12
N ASN A 56 -18.48 1.80 11.73
CA ASN A 56 -17.87 2.51 12.86
C ASN A 56 -16.40 2.91 12.56
N PRO A 57 -16.13 3.61 11.46
CA PRO A 57 -14.77 3.95 11.05
C PRO A 57 -14.13 4.92 12.05
N GLU A 58 -12.83 4.84 12.21
CA GLU A 58 -12.05 5.67 13.12
C GLU A 58 -10.84 6.27 12.39
N LEU A 59 -10.54 7.54 12.64
CA LEU A 59 -9.40 8.24 12.04
C LEU A 59 -8.09 7.70 12.59
N GLY A 60 -7.00 8.01 11.89
CA GLY A 60 -5.65 7.63 12.27
C GLY A 60 -5.31 8.00 13.71
N TYR A 61 -4.74 7.04 14.45
CA TYR A 61 -4.44 7.08 15.88
C TYR A 61 -5.66 7.16 16.82
N GLU A 62 -6.87 7.06 16.30
CA GLU A 62 -8.12 7.02 17.05
C GLU A 62 -8.88 5.69 16.89
N GLU A 63 -8.26 4.67 16.30
CA GLU A 63 -8.84 3.34 15.98
C GLU A 63 -9.04 2.47 17.23
N VAL A 64 -9.65 3.01 18.28
CA VAL A 64 -9.78 2.36 19.59
C VAL A 64 -10.73 1.16 19.54
N ALA A 65 -11.89 1.31 18.93
CA ALA A 65 -12.87 0.23 18.82
C ALA A 65 -12.40 -0.84 17.83
N THR A 66 -11.82 -0.45 16.70
CA THR A 66 -11.22 -1.34 15.71
C THR A 66 -10.07 -2.14 16.32
N SER A 67 -9.13 -1.49 17.02
CA SER A 67 -8.04 -2.12 17.74
C SER A 67 -8.52 -3.15 18.78
N LYS A 68 -9.56 -2.79 19.54
CA LYS A 68 -10.17 -3.69 20.53
C LYS A 68 -10.77 -4.93 19.85
N LEU A 69 -11.55 -4.75 18.78
CA LEU A 69 -12.18 -5.85 18.02
C LEU A 69 -11.13 -6.78 17.43
N VAL A 70 -10.06 -6.23 16.84
CA VAL A 70 -8.92 -6.98 16.30
C VAL A 70 -8.25 -7.79 17.41
N ALA A 71 -7.92 -7.15 18.54
CA ALA A 71 -7.24 -7.81 19.65
C ALA A 71 -8.09 -8.93 20.29
N GLU A 72 -9.39 -8.72 20.47
CA GLU A 72 -10.31 -9.72 21.01
C GLU A 72 -10.42 -10.93 20.07
N THR A 73 -10.56 -10.69 18.76
CA THR A 73 -10.60 -11.75 17.74
C THR A 73 -9.32 -12.59 17.78
N LEU A 74 -8.16 -11.96 17.81
CA LEU A 74 -6.87 -12.68 17.83
C LEU A 74 -6.63 -13.44 19.14
N ARG A 75 -7.05 -12.89 20.30
CA ARG A 75 -6.99 -13.59 21.60
C ARG A 75 -7.88 -14.81 21.62
N ALA A 76 -9.09 -14.73 21.04
CA ALA A 76 -10.00 -15.86 20.94
C ALA A 76 -9.42 -17.04 20.12
N LEU A 77 -8.50 -16.75 19.19
CA LEU A 77 -7.74 -17.76 18.45
C LEU A 77 -6.53 -18.32 19.22
N GLY A 78 -6.29 -17.85 20.43
CA GLY A 78 -5.16 -18.25 21.27
C GLY A 78 -3.80 -17.75 20.77
N LEU A 79 -3.75 -16.57 20.11
CA LEU A 79 -2.50 -15.92 19.74
C LEU A 79 -1.94 -15.11 20.90
N GLU A 80 -0.62 -14.90 20.90
CA GLU A 80 0.04 -13.93 21.81
C GLU A 80 -0.22 -12.52 21.27
N VAL A 81 -0.99 -11.69 21.97
CA VAL A 81 -1.45 -10.38 21.47
C VAL A 81 -0.91 -9.24 22.32
N ARG A 82 -0.23 -8.29 21.68
CA ARG A 82 0.19 -6.99 22.24
C ARG A 82 -0.63 -5.88 21.60
N THR A 83 -1.20 -5.01 22.41
CA THR A 83 -1.98 -3.83 22.01
C THR A 83 -1.27 -2.54 22.41
N GLY A 84 -1.72 -1.40 21.88
CA GLY A 84 -1.16 -0.09 22.20
C GLY A 84 0.20 0.16 21.56
N VAL A 85 0.54 -0.56 20.50
CA VAL A 85 1.75 -0.32 19.70
C VAL A 85 1.44 0.85 18.75
N ALA A 86 2.24 1.88 18.77
CA ALA A 86 1.92 3.14 18.06
C ALA A 86 0.50 3.63 18.41
N LYS A 87 0.18 3.74 19.71
CA LYS A 87 -1.13 4.12 20.29
C LYS A 87 -2.21 3.04 20.16
N THR A 88 -2.72 2.77 18.98
CA THR A 88 -3.87 1.88 18.74
C THR A 88 -3.52 0.60 18.01
N GLY A 89 -2.31 0.44 17.52
CA GLY A 89 -1.86 -0.75 16.78
C GLY A 89 -1.87 -2.04 17.60
N VAL A 90 -2.09 -3.16 16.90
CA VAL A 90 -2.15 -4.50 17.48
C VAL A 90 -1.15 -5.41 16.80
N VAL A 91 -0.39 -6.16 17.59
CA VAL A 91 0.57 -7.16 17.09
C VAL A 91 0.21 -8.52 17.68
N ALA A 92 0.14 -9.54 16.82
CA ALA A 92 -0.13 -10.90 17.29
C ALA A 92 0.86 -11.91 16.71
N ILE A 93 1.17 -12.94 17.51
CA ILE A 93 2.10 -14.01 17.12
C ILE A 93 1.35 -15.33 17.08
N LEU A 94 1.36 -15.96 15.92
CA LEU A 94 0.93 -17.34 15.71
C LEU A 94 2.17 -18.23 15.58
N ARG A 95 2.46 -19.02 16.60
CA ARG A 95 3.52 -20.05 16.52
C ARG A 95 2.95 -21.32 15.96
N GLY A 96 3.53 -21.82 14.88
CA GLY A 96 3.20 -23.11 14.30
C GLY A 96 3.69 -24.27 15.15
N GLY A 97 3.18 -25.46 14.88
CA GLY A 97 3.54 -26.70 15.59
C GLY A 97 4.87 -27.30 15.16
N LYS A 98 5.51 -26.78 14.13
CA LYS A 98 6.79 -27.26 13.59
C LYS A 98 7.81 -26.12 13.51
N PRO A 99 9.12 -26.40 13.67
CA PRO A 99 10.16 -25.38 13.41
C PRO A 99 10.10 -24.84 12.00
N GLY A 100 10.42 -23.55 11.82
CA GLY A 100 10.43 -22.92 10.51
C GLY A 100 10.74 -21.42 10.58
N PRO A 101 10.63 -20.73 9.45
CA PRO A 101 10.90 -19.30 9.35
C PRO A 101 9.86 -18.43 10.08
N VAL A 102 10.16 -17.16 10.21
CA VAL A 102 9.24 -16.13 10.70
C VAL A 102 8.85 -15.23 9.54
N VAL A 103 7.55 -14.99 9.36
CA VAL A 103 7.04 -14.00 8.40
C VAL A 103 6.10 -13.02 9.10
N ALA A 104 5.91 -11.85 8.49
CA ALA A 104 4.90 -10.90 8.94
C ALA A 104 3.81 -10.71 7.89
N VAL A 105 2.59 -10.45 8.36
CA VAL A 105 1.44 -9.99 7.57
C VAL A 105 1.00 -8.65 8.15
N ARG A 106 0.93 -7.60 7.32
CA ARG A 106 0.50 -6.26 7.73
C ARG A 106 -0.86 -5.93 7.13
N ALA A 107 -1.70 -5.31 7.91
CA ALA A 107 -2.91 -4.62 7.50
C ALA A 107 -3.03 -3.29 8.26
N ASP A 108 -3.44 -2.25 7.57
CA ASP A 108 -3.84 -0.95 8.12
C ASP A 108 -5.26 -0.98 8.66
N MET A 109 -5.61 -0.02 9.56
CA MET A 109 -6.90 -0.02 10.25
C MET A 109 -7.66 1.31 10.16
N ASP A 110 -6.99 2.40 9.81
CA ASP A 110 -7.52 3.75 9.87
C ASP A 110 -8.53 4.06 8.75
N ALA A 111 -9.36 5.06 8.99
CA ALA A 111 -10.34 5.60 8.06
C ALA A 111 -10.03 7.07 7.75
N LEU A 112 -10.72 7.60 6.75
CA LEU A 112 -10.49 8.93 6.21
C LEU A 112 -11.59 9.93 6.59
N PRO A 113 -11.29 11.24 6.65
CA PRO A 113 -12.27 12.30 6.86
C PRO A 113 -13.12 12.55 5.59
N VAL A 114 -13.87 11.52 5.19
CA VAL A 114 -14.73 11.48 3.99
C VAL A 114 -16.17 11.17 4.36
N THR A 115 -17.12 11.96 3.89
CA THR A 115 -18.56 11.66 4.06
C THR A 115 -18.99 10.62 3.03
N GLU A 116 -19.31 9.41 3.47
CA GLU A 116 -19.74 8.32 2.60
C GLU A 116 -21.07 8.61 1.91
N LYS A 117 -21.15 8.28 0.61
CA LYS A 117 -22.35 8.42 -0.24
C LYS A 117 -22.77 7.10 -0.90
N THR A 118 -22.34 5.98 -0.36
CA THR A 118 -22.82 4.68 -0.85
C THR A 118 -24.26 4.40 -0.37
N ASP A 119 -24.89 3.38 -0.95
CA ASP A 119 -26.19 2.86 -0.53
C ASP A 119 -26.04 1.56 0.29
N PHE A 120 -24.87 1.27 0.82
CA PHE A 120 -24.66 0.10 1.66
C PHE A 120 -25.55 0.16 2.92
N PRO A 121 -26.19 -0.94 3.32
CA PRO A 121 -26.98 -0.98 4.55
C PRO A 121 -26.11 -0.74 5.81
N PHE A 122 -24.81 -0.98 5.70
CA PHE A 122 -23.80 -0.77 6.74
C PHE A 122 -22.95 0.48 6.49
N ARG A 123 -23.37 1.41 5.62
CA ARG A 123 -22.62 2.64 5.36
C ARG A 123 -22.34 3.42 6.64
N SER A 124 -21.23 4.12 6.67
CA SER A 124 -20.91 5.03 7.76
C SER A 124 -21.81 6.27 7.75
N THR A 125 -22.28 6.64 8.93
CA THR A 125 -22.90 7.94 9.21
C THR A 125 -22.14 8.70 10.29
N LYS A 126 -20.94 8.20 10.65
CA LYS A 126 -20.10 8.76 11.71
C LYS A 126 -19.59 10.14 11.31
N ARG A 127 -19.53 11.01 12.29
CA ARG A 127 -18.94 12.36 12.16
C ARG A 127 -18.00 12.59 13.32
N GLU A 128 -16.87 13.23 13.02
CA GLU A 128 -15.83 13.58 13.99
C GLU A 128 -15.26 14.97 13.70
N THR A 129 -14.52 15.52 14.65
CA THR A 129 -13.79 16.77 14.46
C THR A 129 -12.40 16.46 13.90
N TYR A 130 -12.12 16.89 12.69
CA TYR A 130 -10.81 16.77 12.05
C TYR A 130 -10.28 18.16 11.71
N LEU A 131 -9.08 18.51 12.20
CA LEU A 131 -8.46 19.84 12.04
C LEU A 131 -9.41 21.01 12.38
N GLY A 132 -10.22 20.84 13.43
CA GLY A 132 -11.17 21.87 13.92
C GLY A 132 -12.48 21.98 13.11
N GLN A 133 -12.72 21.08 12.17
CA GLN A 133 -13.95 21.03 11.37
C GLN A 133 -14.69 19.71 11.60
N GLU A 134 -16.04 19.78 11.62
CA GLU A 134 -16.87 18.58 11.65
C GLU A 134 -16.92 17.93 10.26
N VAL A 135 -16.45 16.69 10.15
CA VAL A 135 -16.38 15.93 8.91
C VAL A 135 -17.08 14.58 9.04
N GLY A 136 -17.53 13.98 7.94
CA GLY A 136 -17.88 12.57 7.92
C GLY A 136 -16.63 11.71 7.93
N VAL A 137 -16.74 10.49 8.47
CA VAL A 137 -15.61 9.53 8.50
C VAL A 137 -16.04 8.26 7.77
N ALA A 138 -15.20 7.73 6.89
CA ALA A 138 -15.48 6.50 6.13
C ALA A 138 -14.19 5.75 5.74
N HIS A 139 -14.30 4.42 5.59
CA HIS A 139 -13.25 3.60 4.99
C HIS A 139 -13.19 3.81 3.46
N ALA A 140 -12.77 5.01 3.04
CA ALA A 140 -12.67 5.38 1.63
C ALA A 140 -11.39 4.90 0.94
N CYS A 141 -10.54 4.12 1.64
CA CYS A 141 -9.36 3.43 1.08
C CYS A 141 -9.48 1.89 1.14
N GLY A 142 -10.47 1.36 1.89
CA GLY A 142 -10.74 -0.08 1.97
C GLY A 142 -9.94 -0.80 3.06
N HIS A 143 -9.45 -0.09 4.07
CA HIS A 143 -8.72 -0.67 5.20
C HIS A 143 -9.59 -1.63 6.03
N ASP A 144 -10.90 -1.50 5.98
CA ASP A 144 -11.87 -2.47 6.50
C ASP A 144 -11.72 -3.86 5.83
N ILE A 145 -11.47 -3.91 4.51
CA ILE A 145 -11.15 -5.13 3.76
C ILE A 145 -9.77 -5.67 4.17
N HIS A 146 -8.75 -4.80 4.28
CA HIS A 146 -7.39 -5.21 4.63
C HIS A 146 -7.36 -5.84 6.03
N THR A 147 -7.92 -5.14 7.02
CA THR A 147 -8.04 -5.62 8.40
C THR A 147 -8.77 -6.96 8.48
N THR A 148 -9.93 -7.09 7.83
CA THR A 148 -10.72 -8.33 7.89
C THR A 148 -10.11 -9.48 7.11
N ALA A 149 -9.44 -9.20 5.98
CA ALA A 149 -8.68 -10.22 5.27
C ALA A 149 -7.52 -10.76 6.13
N ALA A 150 -6.77 -9.89 6.83
CA ALA A 150 -5.68 -10.30 7.72
C ALA A 150 -6.20 -11.07 8.95
N LEU A 151 -7.33 -10.66 9.56
CA LEU A 151 -8.01 -11.43 10.62
C LEU A 151 -8.46 -12.80 10.13
N GLY A 152 -8.97 -12.88 8.90
CA GLY A 152 -9.34 -14.13 8.27
C GLY A 152 -8.15 -15.05 8.04
N VAL A 153 -7.01 -14.51 7.57
CA VAL A 153 -5.75 -15.27 7.45
C VAL A 153 -5.29 -15.81 8.81
N ALA A 154 -5.34 -14.96 9.86
CA ALA A 154 -5.01 -15.39 11.22
C ALA A 154 -5.92 -16.55 11.69
N THR A 155 -7.22 -16.44 11.41
CA THR A 155 -8.21 -17.46 11.79
C THR A 155 -7.97 -18.78 11.05
N VAL A 156 -7.75 -18.72 9.72
CA VAL A 156 -7.48 -19.89 8.89
C VAL A 156 -6.19 -20.59 9.34
N LEU A 157 -5.10 -19.84 9.51
CA LEU A 157 -3.81 -20.40 9.89
C LEU A 157 -3.79 -20.91 11.34
N ALA A 158 -4.50 -20.26 12.26
CA ALA A 158 -4.64 -20.74 13.63
C ALA A 158 -5.31 -22.13 13.67
N GLY A 159 -6.31 -22.37 12.82
CA GLY A 159 -6.94 -23.68 12.67
C GLY A 159 -6.04 -24.77 12.10
N LEU A 160 -4.92 -24.39 11.49
CA LEU A 160 -3.90 -25.30 10.92
C LEU A 160 -2.62 -25.34 11.75
N ARG A 161 -2.59 -24.69 12.93
CA ARG A 161 -1.41 -24.46 13.76
C ARG A 161 -0.51 -25.69 13.94
N ALA A 162 -1.09 -26.86 14.21
CA ALA A 162 -0.32 -28.09 14.46
C ALA A 162 0.55 -28.53 13.27
N ASP A 163 0.11 -28.19 12.06
CA ASP A 163 0.77 -28.60 10.82
C ASP A 163 1.66 -27.52 10.24
N LEU A 164 1.48 -26.24 10.66
CA LEU A 164 2.28 -25.13 10.17
C LEU A 164 3.72 -25.19 10.68
N PRO A 165 4.73 -25.03 9.80
CA PRO A 165 6.09 -24.71 10.23
C PRO A 165 6.22 -23.22 10.55
N GLY A 166 7.14 -22.87 11.47
CA GLY A 166 7.53 -21.49 11.72
C GLY A 166 6.52 -20.63 12.48
N THR A 167 6.57 -19.34 12.23
CA THR A 167 5.81 -18.33 12.99
C THR A 167 5.26 -17.26 12.05
N VAL A 168 4.01 -16.85 12.27
CA VAL A 168 3.41 -15.69 11.59
C VAL A 168 3.21 -14.57 12.60
N LYS A 169 3.76 -13.40 12.31
CA LYS A 169 3.51 -12.16 13.03
C LYS A 169 2.47 -11.35 12.27
N PHE A 170 1.34 -11.08 12.89
CA PHE A 170 0.31 -10.19 12.35
C PHE A 170 0.51 -8.79 12.92
N ILE A 171 0.51 -7.80 12.04
CA ILE A 171 0.69 -6.38 12.36
C ILE A 171 -0.55 -5.65 11.85
N PHE A 172 -1.39 -5.22 12.79
CA PHE A 172 -2.52 -4.35 12.50
C PHE A 172 -2.10 -2.93 12.85
N GLN A 173 -1.89 -2.16 11.80
CA GLN A 173 -1.22 -0.86 11.88
C GLN A 173 -2.26 0.26 11.93
N PRO A 174 -2.08 1.27 12.82
CA PRO A 174 -2.84 2.51 12.80
C PRO A 174 -2.25 3.49 11.80
N ASP A 175 -3.01 4.53 11.43
CA ASP A 175 -2.55 5.78 10.81
C ASP A 175 -1.60 5.58 9.63
N GLU A 176 -2.11 4.95 8.56
CA GLU A 176 -1.42 4.84 7.28
C GLU A 176 -1.59 6.12 6.44
N GLU A 177 -2.76 6.73 6.48
CA GLU A 177 -3.22 7.81 5.61
C GLU A 177 -2.59 9.18 5.90
N GLY A 178 -1.86 9.29 6.98
CA GLY A 178 -1.08 10.46 7.34
C GLY A 178 -1.34 10.99 8.75
N PRO A 179 -0.26 11.16 9.51
CA PRO A 179 -0.35 11.51 10.91
C PRO A 179 -0.84 12.95 11.14
N PRO A 180 -1.41 13.23 12.31
CA PRO A 180 -1.57 14.59 12.78
C PRO A 180 -0.25 15.38 12.74
N PRO A 181 -0.31 16.72 12.55
CA PRO A 181 0.90 17.54 12.48
C PRO A 181 1.87 17.30 13.66
N GLY A 182 3.11 16.98 13.34
CA GLY A 182 4.18 16.73 14.31
C GLY A 182 4.28 15.29 14.82
N GLU A 183 3.46 14.38 14.31
CA GLU A 183 3.57 12.95 14.60
C GLU A 183 4.17 12.16 13.44
N GLU A 184 4.69 10.96 13.73
CA GLU A 184 5.15 10.00 12.73
C GLU A 184 3.98 9.15 12.22
N THR A 185 4.09 8.59 11.02
CA THR A 185 3.12 7.62 10.48
C THR A 185 3.10 6.35 11.32
N GLY A 186 2.01 5.61 11.26
CA GLY A 186 1.82 4.40 12.04
C GLY A 186 2.92 3.37 11.83
N ALA A 187 3.34 3.12 10.57
CA ALA A 187 4.42 2.18 10.27
C ALA A 187 5.74 2.57 10.94
N LEU A 188 6.16 3.83 10.79
CA LEU A 188 7.43 4.30 11.34
C LEU A 188 7.43 4.22 12.87
N LYS A 189 6.34 4.66 13.50
CA LYS A 189 6.17 4.58 14.97
C LYS A 189 6.16 3.15 15.48
N MET A 190 5.46 2.22 14.79
CA MET A 190 5.49 0.79 15.14
C MET A 190 6.90 0.21 15.04
N ILE A 191 7.68 0.61 14.01
CA ILE A 191 9.07 0.16 13.84
C ILE A 191 9.94 0.67 15.00
N HIS A 192 9.82 1.95 15.36
CA HIS A 192 10.55 2.53 16.50
C HIS A 192 10.19 1.84 17.83
N GLU A 193 8.95 1.36 17.98
CA GLU A 193 8.51 0.56 19.13
C GLU A 193 8.86 -0.94 19.01
N GLY A 194 9.69 -1.32 18.02
CA GLY A 194 10.25 -2.65 17.87
C GLY A 194 9.30 -3.71 17.31
N VAL A 195 8.32 -3.33 16.50
CA VAL A 195 7.35 -4.28 15.92
C VAL A 195 8.00 -5.38 15.08
N LEU A 196 9.15 -5.10 14.45
CA LEU A 196 9.91 -6.07 13.67
C LEU A 196 10.84 -6.95 14.51
N GLU A 197 10.94 -6.72 15.82
CA GLU A 197 11.77 -7.52 16.71
C GLU A 197 10.95 -8.60 17.46
N ASN A 198 11.61 -9.61 17.97
CA ASN A 198 11.10 -10.63 18.89
C ASN A 198 9.74 -11.28 18.53
N PRO A 199 9.67 -12.12 17.49
CA PRO A 199 10.72 -12.56 16.58
C PRO A 199 10.85 -11.65 15.36
N ARG A 200 12.07 -11.50 14.80
CA ARG A 200 12.28 -10.72 13.57
C ARG A 200 11.80 -11.51 12.37
N PRO A 201 10.91 -10.97 11.52
CA PRO A 201 10.46 -11.65 10.31
C PRO A 201 11.54 -11.63 9.22
N GLN A 202 11.57 -12.66 8.40
CA GLN A 202 12.45 -12.80 7.23
C GLN A 202 11.82 -12.19 5.97
N ALA A 203 10.50 -12.04 5.96
CA ALA A 203 9.74 -11.35 4.93
C ALA A 203 8.47 -10.74 5.53
N ILE A 204 7.96 -9.69 4.89
CA ILE A 204 6.68 -9.08 5.25
C ILE A 204 5.78 -9.02 4.01
N PHE A 205 4.51 -9.34 4.23
CA PHE A 205 3.47 -9.37 3.21
C PHE A 205 2.35 -8.39 3.57
N GLY A 206 1.84 -7.68 2.55
CA GLY A 206 0.67 -6.82 2.67
C GLY A 206 -0.17 -6.88 1.40
N LEU A 207 -1.40 -6.40 1.50
CA LEU A 207 -2.28 -6.23 0.35
C LEU A 207 -2.98 -4.89 0.42
N HIS A 208 -3.37 -4.37 -0.74
CA HIS A 208 -4.22 -3.17 -0.82
C HIS A 208 -5.38 -3.39 -1.78
N SER A 209 -6.55 -2.94 -1.40
CA SER A 209 -7.75 -2.93 -2.23
C SER A 209 -7.66 -1.89 -3.34
N PHE A 210 -7.91 -2.29 -4.59
CA PHE A 210 -7.89 -1.38 -5.72
C PHE A 210 -9.19 -1.49 -6.51
N PRO A 211 -10.03 -0.42 -6.52
CA PRO A 211 -11.33 -0.44 -7.19
C PRO A 211 -11.25 -0.10 -8.69
N GLN A 212 -10.15 0.50 -9.18
CA GLN A 212 -10.08 0.95 -10.57
C GLN A 212 -9.62 -0.16 -11.52
N MET A 213 -10.27 -0.21 -12.69
CA MET A 213 -9.90 -1.09 -13.80
C MET A 213 -9.09 -0.31 -14.84
N THR A 214 -7.79 -0.18 -14.61
CA THR A 214 -6.84 0.40 -15.57
C THR A 214 -5.66 -0.55 -15.77
N ALA A 215 -4.76 -0.24 -16.69
CA ALA A 215 -3.52 -1.00 -16.87
C ALA A 215 -2.64 -1.03 -15.61
N GLN A 216 -2.82 -0.06 -14.70
CA GLN A 216 -2.10 0.03 -13.44
C GLN A 216 -2.80 -0.68 -12.28
N MET A 217 -4.09 -1.02 -12.41
CA MET A 217 -4.95 -1.45 -11.31
C MET A 217 -5.80 -2.67 -11.68
N VAL A 218 -6.20 -3.45 -10.69
CA VAL A 218 -6.82 -4.77 -10.86
C VAL A 218 -8.34 -4.73 -10.93
N GLY A 219 -8.99 -3.81 -10.23
CA GLY A 219 -10.42 -3.51 -10.18
C GLY A 219 -11.30 -4.65 -9.69
N GLU A 220 -11.57 -5.63 -10.53
CA GLU A 220 -12.57 -6.68 -10.25
C GLU A 220 -12.13 -7.71 -9.22
N VAL A 221 -13.09 -8.14 -8.38
CA VAL A 221 -12.91 -9.26 -7.46
C VAL A 221 -12.43 -10.52 -8.22
N GLY A 222 -11.56 -11.27 -7.58
CA GLY A 222 -10.93 -12.47 -8.16
C GLY A 222 -9.61 -12.19 -8.85
N ARG A 223 -9.25 -10.93 -9.09
CA ARG A 223 -7.97 -10.52 -9.68
C ARG A 223 -7.00 -10.03 -8.64
N ILE A 224 -5.73 -10.34 -8.87
CA ILE A 224 -4.59 -9.89 -8.07
C ILE A 224 -3.56 -9.27 -8.99
N GLY A 225 -3.00 -8.13 -8.60
CA GLY A 225 -1.94 -7.47 -9.34
C GLY A 225 -0.76 -7.12 -8.47
N PHE A 226 0.43 -7.06 -9.05
CA PHE A 226 1.61 -6.54 -8.37
C PHE A 226 2.65 -6.06 -9.38
N VAL A 227 3.60 -5.29 -8.86
CA VAL A 227 4.81 -4.85 -9.57
C VAL A 227 6.00 -5.47 -8.88
N SER A 228 6.98 -5.98 -9.62
CA SER A 228 8.28 -6.34 -9.09
C SER A 228 9.18 -5.11 -9.10
N GLY A 229 9.77 -4.75 -7.95
CA GLY A 229 10.48 -3.49 -7.79
C GLY A 229 9.58 -2.33 -7.33
N PRO A 230 9.83 -1.08 -7.77
CA PRO A 230 9.05 0.09 -7.34
C PRO A 230 7.56 -0.07 -7.63
N ASN A 231 6.72 0.03 -6.60
CA ASN A 231 5.27 -0.20 -6.65
C ASN A 231 4.48 1.08 -6.39
N LEU A 232 4.81 1.80 -5.30
CA LEU A 232 4.23 3.10 -4.97
C LEU A 232 5.36 4.11 -4.72
N ALA A 233 5.06 5.41 -4.91
CA ALA A 233 6.08 6.45 -4.91
C ALA A 233 6.49 6.90 -3.50
N ALA A 234 7.72 7.43 -3.40
CA ALA A 234 8.11 8.29 -2.30
C ALA A 234 7.31 9.59 -2.36
N VAL A 235 7.00 10.14 -1.19
CA VAL A 235 6.17 11.32 -1.03
C VAL A 235 6.96 12.41 -0.32
N ASP A 236 7.07 13.58 -0.97
CA ASP A 236 7.52 14.81 -0.32
C ASP A 236 6.45 15.87 -0.39
N GLN A 237 6.36 16.67 0.66
CA GLN A 237 5.69 17.96 0.67
C GLN A 237 6.75 19.05 0.64
N PHE A 238 6.57 20.08 -0.17
CA PHE A 238 7.46 21.23 -0.15
C PHE A 238 6.69 22.53 0.11
N ARG A 239 7.36 23.46 0.78
CA ARG A 239 6.91 24.83 1.02
C ARG A 239 7.99 25.79 0.56
N ILE A 240 7.60 26.80 -0.22
CA ILE A 240 8.48 27.83 -0.73
C ILE A 240 7.92 29.18 -0.31
N LYS A 241 8.79 30.03 0.27
CA LYS A 241 8.50 31.47 0.44
C LYS A 241 9.47 32.23 -0.44
N LEU A 242 8.92 33.11 -1.26
CA LEU A 242 9.68 34.03 -2.10
C LEU A 242 9.57 35.44 -1.49
N HIS A 243 10.70 35.98 -1.06
CA HIS A 243 10.77 37.28 -0.42
C HIS A 243 11.20 38.34 -1.42
N GLY A 244 10.38 39.38 -1.53
CA GLY A 244 10.63 40.53 -2.36
C GLY A 244 10.63 41.83 -1.54
N LYS A 245 10.28 42.91 -2.21
CA LYS A 245 10.14 44.24 -1.59
C LYS A 245 8.83 44.86 -2.04
N GLN A 246 7.96 45.16 -1.09
CA GLN A 246 6.66 45.78 -1.33
C GLN A 246 6.80 47.21 -1.89
N ALA A 247 5.92 47.53 -2.86
CA ALA A 247 5.82 48.88 -3.41
C ALA A 247 4.43 49.18 -3.99
N HIS A 248 4.22 50.41 -4.40
CA HIS A 248 3.02 50.81 -5.15
C HIS A 248 3.02 50.15 -6.54
N GLY A 249 1.89 49.54 -6.96
CA GLY A 249 1.79 48.87 -8.25
C GLY A 249 2.12 49.70 -9.49
N ALA A 250 2.06 51.04 -9.40
CA ALA A 250 2.47 51.95 -10.46
C ALA A 250 3.96 52.39 -10.37
N ALA A 251 4.71 51.89 -9.38
CA ALA A 251 6.14 52.17 -9.18
C ALA A 251 6.95 50.89 -9.05
N PRO A 252 6.92 49.97 -10.03
CA PRO A 252 7.55 48.67 -9.95
C PRO A 252 9.09 48.72 -9.82
N GLN A 253 9.72 49.82 -10.26
CA GLN A 253 11.16 50.06 -10.14
C GLN A 253 11.62 50.19 -8.68
N ASP A 254 10.71 50.49 -7.75
CA ASP A 254 11.00 50.60 -6.32
C ASP A 254 10.80 49.30 -5.56
N SER A 255 10.37 48.24 -6.27
CA SER A 255 10.03 46.92 -5.75
C SER A 255 11.08 45.84 -6.07
N VAL A 256 10.91 44.69 -5.42
CA VAL A 256 11.32 43.37 -5.89
C VAL A 256 10.04 42.55 -5.89
N ASP A 257 9.54 42.22 -7.08
CA ASP A 257 8.19 41.62 -7.22
C ASP A 257 8.21 40.11 -7.03
N PRO A 258 7.76 39.56 -5.88
CA PRO A 258 7.74 38.13 -5.61
C PRO A 258 6.65 37.38 -6.39
N ILE A 259 5.62 38.05 -6.94
CA ILE A 259 4.62 37.45 -7.81
C ILE A 259 5.26 37.07 -9.16
N VAL A 260 6.10 37.95 -9.72
CA VAL A 260 6.85 37.63 -10.95
C VAL A 260 7.86 36.52 -10.69
N MET A 261 8.55 36.56 -9.53
CA MET A 261 9.44 35.44 -9.13
C MET A 261 8.68 34.13 -9.03
N ALA A 262 7.49 34.09 -8.44
CA ALA A 262 6.67 32.90 -8.29
C ALA A 262 6.22 32.34 -9.66
N ALA A 263 5.80 33.19 -10.57
CA ALA A 263 5.44 32.78 -11.93
C ALA A 263 6.62 32.11 -12.65
N GLN A 264 7.81 32.72 -12.56
CA GLN A 264 9.05 32.12 -13.11
C GLN A 264 9.40 30.81 -12.42
N ALA A 265 9.30 30.72 -11.09
CA ALA A 265 9.59 29.52 -10.32
C ALA A 265 8.66 28.36 -10.70
N ILE A 266 7.35 28.59 -10.79
CA ILE A 266 6.37 27.57 -11.18
C ILE A 266 6.73 26.99 -12.56
N LEU A 267 7.01 27.83 -13.56
CA LEU A 267 7.39 27.39 -14.89
C LEU A 267 8.74 26.66 -14.92
N ALA A 268 9.75 27.19 -14.24
CA ALA A 268 11.08 26.62 -14.23
C ALA A 268 11.14 25.29 -13.48
N LEU A 269 10.38 25.12 -12.39
CA LEU A 269 10.30 23.85 -11.67
C LEU A 269 9.77 22.71 -12.56
N GLN A 270 8.87 22.98 -13.53
CA GLN A 270 8.40 21.97 -14.48
C GLN A 270 9.51 21.49 -15.42
N THR A 271 10.59 22.28 -15.59
CA THR A 271 11.73 21.88 -16.41
C THR A 271 12.58 20.77 -15.76
N ILE A 272 12.46 20.56 -14.46
CA ILE A 272 13.16 19.47 -13.77
C ILE A 272 12.80 18.13 -14.41
N HIS A 273 11.52 17.83 -14.54
CA HIS A 273 11.06 16.60 -15.17
C HIS A 273 11.44 16.54 -16.66
N SER A 274 11.24 17.64 -17.41
CA SER A 274 11.40 17.62 -18.87
C SER A 274 12.85 17.80 -19.34
N ARG A 275 13.82 18.27 -18.50
CA ARG A 275 15.18 18.66 -18.93
C ARG A 275 16.30 18.15 -18.00
N ASN A 276 15.99 17.64 -16.80
CA ASN A 276 17.04 17.22 -15.86
C ASN A 276 16.97 15.74 -15.49
N LEU A 277 15.81 15.08 -15.66
CA LEU A 277 15.64 13.66 -15.43
C LEU A 277 15.82 12.85 -16.72
N ASP A 278 16.25 11.61 -16.58
CA ASP A 278 16.15 10.64 -17.66
C ASP A 278 14.66 10.48 -18.03
N PRO A 279 14.28 10.49 -19.33
CA PRO A 279 12.88 10.29 -19.75
C PRO A 279 12.23 9.01 -19.23
N LEU A 280 13.02 8.00 -18.82
CA LEU A 280 12.56 6.75 -18.24
C LEU A 280 12.44 6.78 -16.72
N ASP A 281 12.88 7.87 -16.06
CA ASP A 281 12.76 8.06 -14.62
C ASP A 281 11.50 8.91 -14.29
N PRO A 282 10.36 8.29 -13.96
CA PRO A 282 9.15 9.03 -13.69
C PRO A 282 9.26 9.84 -12.38
N ALA A 283 8.82 11.08 -12.45
CA ALA A 283 8.66 11.95 -11.30
C ALA A 283 7.45 12.87 -11.48
N VAL A 284 6.83 13.27 -10.39
CA VAL A 284 5.78 14.29 -10.34
C VAL A 284 6.25 15.44 -9.46
N LEU A 285 6.11 16.67 -9.94
CA LEU A 285 6.26 17.89 -9.15
C LEU A 285 5.03 18.76 -9.42
N THR A 286 4.24 18.97 -8.38
CA THR A 286 3.00 19.76 -8.48
C THR A 286 3.04 20.89 -7.46
N VAL A 287 2.79 22.13 -7.91
CA VAL A 287 2.46 23.28 -7.07
C VAL A 287 0.94 23.30 -6.92
N GLY A 288 0.44 22.99 -5.72
CA GLY A 288 -1.00 22.92 -5.43
C GLY A 288 -1.57 24.20 -4.81
N ILE A 289 -0.72 24.99 -4.13
CA ILE A 289 -1.14 26.23 -3.45
C ILE A 289 -0.23 27.37 -3.87
N VAL A 290 -0.85 28.51 -4.17
CA VAL A 290 -0.19 29.80 -4.43
C VAL A 290 -0.93 30.87 -3.62
N ARG A 291 -0.23 31.61 -2.78
CA ARG A 291 -0.79 32.71 -1.98
C ARG A 291 0.14 33.91 -2.04
N GLY A 292 -0.42 35.09 -2.32
CA GLY A 292 0.34 36.36 -2.33
C GLY A 292 -0.48 37.53 -2.80
N GLY A 293 -0.22 38.70 -2.22
CA GLY A 293 -0.90 39.98 -2.52
C GLY A 293 -2.24 40.13 -1.78
N GLU A 294 -2.48 41.34 -1.30
CA GLU A 294 -3.68 41.72 -0.55
C GLU A 294 -4.60 42.66 -1.38
N ARG A 295 -4.02 43.45 -2.28
CA ARG A 295 -4.73 44.47 -3.05
C ARG A 295 -4.14 44.62 -4.43
N PHE A 296 -5.00 44.86 -5.43
CA PHE A 296 -4.66 44.91 -6.86
C PHE A 296 -3.58 45.95 -7.25
N ASN A 297 -3.37 47.00 -6.44
CA ASN A 297 -2.43 48.10 -6.71
C ASN A 297 -1.23 48.10 -5.75
N ILE A 298 -0.93 46.99 -5.09
CA ILE A 298 0.20 46.81 -4.20
C ILE A 298 0.99 45.59 -4.67
N ILE A 299 2.29 45.75 -4.95
CA ILE A 299 3.23 44.64 -5.11
C ILE A 299 3.52 44.12 -3.70
N PRO A 300 3.28 42.83 -3.38
CA PRO A 300 3.48 42.30 -2.04
C PRO A 300 4.97 42.14 -1.68
N GLY A 301 5.25 41.95 -0.40
CA GLY A 301 6.60 41.62 0.07
C GLY A 301 6.96 40.15 0.02
N GLU A 302 5.95 39.28 -0.08
CA GLU A 302 6.13 37.81 -0.04
C GLU A 302 5.10 37.07 -0.90
N VAL A 303 5.49 35.92 -1.46
CA VAL A 303 4.58 34.94 -2.06
C VAL A 303 4.93 33.55 -1.50
N TYR A 304 3.88 32.79 -1.17
CA TYR A 304 3.94 31.42 -0.68
C TYR A 304 3.48 30.44 -1.75
N LEU A 305 4.28 29.37 -1.93
CA LEU A 305 3.94 28.22 -2.77
C LEU A 305 4.04 26.93 -1.93
N GLU A 306 3.13 26.00 -2.17
CA GLU A 306 3.18 24.68 -1.54
C GLU A 306 2.80 23.59 -2.55
N GLY A 307 3.42 22.41 -2.40
CA GLY A 307 3.18 21.33 -3.34
C GLY A 307 3.77 20.01 -2.92
N THR A 308 3.81 19.07 -3.86
CA THR A 308 4.30 17.72 -3.62
C THR A 308 5.30 17.29 -4.70
N VAL A 309 6.26 16.44 -4.28
CA VAL A 309 7.15 15.69 -5.18
C VAL A 309 6.88 14.20 -4.98
N ARG A 310 6.82 13.45 -6.10
CA ARG A 310 6.68 11.99 -6.11
C ARG A 310 7.78 11.37 -6.97
N THR A 311 8.46 10.35 -6.46
CA THR A 311 9.54 9.66 -7.15
C THR A 311 9.60 8.20 -6.73
N TYR A 312 10.24 7.33 -7.55
CA TYR A 312 10.45 5.94 -7.16
C TYR A 312 11.88 5.66 -6.67
N ARG A 313 12.87 6.40 -7.19
CA ARG A 313 14.29 6.16 -6.94
C ARG A 313 14.88 7.24 -6.05
N PRO A 314 15.67 6.87 -5.02
CA PRO A 314 16.29 7.85 -4.12
C PRO A 314 17.20 8.86 -4.86
N GLU A 315 17.89 8.42 -5.92
CA GLU A 315 18.79 9.29 -6.70
C GLU A 315 17.99 10.34 -7.48
N VAL A 316 16.83 9.95 -8.03
CA VAL A 316 15.89 10.86 -8.71
C VAL A 316 15.33 11.88 -7.72
N ARG A 317 14.91 11.42 -6.55
CA ARG A 317 14.41 12.27 -5.45
C ARG A 317 15.45 13.33 -5.06
N ALA A 318 16.69 12.89 -4.79
CA ALA A 318 17.80 13.78 -4.44
C ALA A 318 18.12 14.79 -5.56
N LEU A 319 18.06 14.36 -6.83
CA LEU A 319 18.23 15.25 -7.98
C LEU A 319 17.13 16.31 -8.04
N VAL A 320 15.85 15.93 -7.89
CA VAL A 320 14.73 16.86 -7.89
C VAL A 320 14.91 17.92 -6.79
N HIS A 321 15.19 17.51 -5.54
CA HIS A 321 15.39 18.42 -4.42
C HIS A 321 16.54 19.41 -4.67
N ARG A 322 17.65 18.93 -5.22
CA ARG A 322 18.79 19.79 -5.58
C ARG A 322 18.42 20.80 -6.66
N ARG A 323 17.76 20.35 -7.74
CA ARG A 323 17.36 21.22 -8.85
C ARG A 323 16.33 22.28 -8.42
N MET A 324 15.40 21.92 -7.54
CA MET A 324 14.45 22.89 -6.96
C MET A 324 15.24 24.05 -6.30
N ARG A 325 16.20 23.74 -5.47
CA ARG A 325 17.02 24.72 -4.75
C ARG A 325 17.82 25.60 -5.70
N GLU A 326 18.49 25.00 -6.71
CA GLU A 326 19.28 25.72 -7.70
C GLU A 326 18.43 26.66 -8.56
N ILE A 327 17.24 26.26 -8.97
CA ILE A 327 16.29 27.08 -9.75
C ILE A 327 15.82 28.28 -8.95
N LEU A 328 15.40 28.05 -7.70
CA LEU A 328 14.93 29.12 -6.82
C LEU A 328 16.03 30.12 -6.50
N ASP A 329 17.26 29.66 -6.27
CA ASP A 329 18.41 30.51 -6.04
C ASP A 329 18.71 31.41 -7.27
N GLY A 330 18.68 30.82 -8.47
CA GLY A 330 18.90 31.57 -9.72
C GLY A 330 17.84 32.66 -9.95
N ILE A 331 16.56 32.35 -9.76
CA ILE A 331 15.46 33.29 -9.94
C ILE A 331 15.52 34.41 -8.88
N SER A 332 15.71 34.05 -7.61
CA SER A 332 15.78 35.01 -6.52
C SER A 332 16.92 36.00 -6.68
N ARG A 333 18.11 35.51 -7.04
CA ARG A 333 19.27 36.37 -7.31
C ARG A 333 19.06 37.27 -8.50
N ALA A 334 18.49 36.76 -9.59
CA ALA A 334 18.22 37.59 -10.79
C ALA A 334 17.21 38.71 -10.50
N ALA A 335 16.25 38.49 -9.61
CA ALA A 335 15.25 39.47 -9.20
C ALA A 335 15.73 40.41 -8.09
N GLY A 336 16.84 40.13 -7.41
CA GLY A 336 17.29 40.86 -6.22
C GLY A 336 16.52 40.53 -4.94
N GLY A 337 15.83 39.37 -4.91
CA GLY A 337 15.08 38.85 -3.78
C GLY A 337 15.78 37.67 -3.09
N SER A 338 15.02 36.95 -2.27
CA SER A 338 15.50 35.75 -1.60
C SER A 338 14.38 34.70 -1.53
N PHE A 339 14.73 33.47 -1.09
CA PHE A 339 13.75 32.39 -0.90
C PHE A 339 14.05 31.54 0.34
N GLU A 340 13.01 30.90 0.84
CA GLU A 340 13.09 29.78 1.77
C GLU A 340 12.50 28.54 1.07
N LEU A 341 13.12 27.39 1.24
CA LEU A 341 12.63 26.10 0.75
C LEU A 341 12.71 25.08 1.88
N GLU A 342 11.54 24.65 2.33
CA GLU A 342 11.35 23.48 3.20
C GLU A 342 10.89 22.29 2.37
N ILE A 343 11.48 21.12 2.57
CA ILE A 343 11.04 19.85 1.99
C ILE A 343 10.85 18.89 3.15
N GLN A 344 9.63 18.45 3.34
CA GLN A 344 9.24 17.46 4.35
C GLN A 344 9.17 16.09 3.69
N ASP A 345 9.94 15.13 4.24
CA ASP A 345 9.89 13.71 3.85
C ASP A 345 8.64 13.06 4.48
N ASN A 346 7.68 12.67 3.64
CA ASN A 346 6.44 12.00 4.07
C ASN A 346 6.46 10.49 3.75
N GLY A 347 7.59 9.96 3.32
CA GLY A 347 7.79 8.53 3.17
C GLY A 347 8.59 8.12 1.94
N PRO A 348 9.29 6.97 2.03
CA PRO A 348 10.03 6.39 0.93
C PRO A 348 9.11 5.69 -0.08
N ALA A 349 9.66 5.30 -1.23
CA ALA A 349 8.94 4.48 -2.19
C ALA A 349 8.72 3.07 -1.63
N THR A 350 7.52 2.52 -1.85
CA THR A 350 7.23 1.12 -1.58
C THR A 350 7.81 0.27 -2.71
N VAL A 351 8.78 -0.56 -2.34
CA VAL A 351 9.51 -1.41 -3.29
C VAL A 351 9.27 -2.87 -2.93
N ASN A 352 8.63 -3.60 -3.83
CA ASN A 352 8.55 -5.05 -3.71
C ASN A 352 9.90 -5.68 -4.00
N ASP A 353 10.39 -6.54 -3.10
CA ASP A 353 11.61 -7.29 -3.36
C ASP A 353 11.46 -8.14 -4.63
N PRO A 354 12.35 -8.00 -5.64
CA PRO A 354 12.20 -8.71 -6.90
C PRO A 354 12.25 -10.23 -6.78
N LYS A 355 13.09 -10.76 -5.89
CA LYS A 355 13.20 -12.22 -5.67
C LYS A 355 11.94 -12.75 -4.99
N LEU A 356 11.46 -12.01 -3.97
CA LEU A 356 10.23 -12.37 -3.25
C LEU A 356 9.01 -12.26 -4.17
N SER A 357 8.94 -11.25 -5.04
CA SER A 357 7.86 -11.08 -6.03
C SER A 357 7.80 -12.25 -7.02
N ALA A 358 8.94 -12.64 -7.59
CA ALA A 358 9.03 -13.77 -8.52
C ALA A 358 8.65 -15.08 -7.81
N TRP A 359 9.07 -15.26 -6.55
CA TRP A 359 8.78 -16.41 -5.73
C TRP A 359 7.30 -16.49 -5.33
N ALA A 360 6.65 -15.37 -4.99
CA ALA A 360 5.25 -15.33 -4.56
C ALA A 360 4.25 -15.56 -5.69
N ARG A 361 4.60 -15.24 -6.94
CA ARG A 361 3.72 -15.39 -8.12
C ARG A 361 3.05 -16.76 -8.23
N PRO A 362 3.76 -17.89 -8.20
CA PRO A 362 3.13 -19.22 -8.28
C PRO A 362 2.10 -19.48 -7.18
N SER A 363 2.29 -18.93 -5.97
CA SER A 363 1.35 -19.05 -4.86
C SER A 363 0.05 -18.30 -5.17
N LEU A 364 0.15 -17.08 -5.69
CA LEU A 364 -1.00 -16.30 -6.13
C LEU A 364 -1.72 -16.96 -7.33
N GLU A 365 -0.97 -17.49 -8.30
CA GLU A 365 -1.53 -18.21 -9.44
C GLU A 365 -2.30 -19.47 -9.03
N ARG A 366 -1.86 -20.18 -7.99
CA ARG A 366 -2.61 -21.30 -7.41
C ARG A 366 -3.87 -20.83 -6.68
N ALA A 367 -3.80 -19.67 -6.00
CA ALA A 367 -4.92 -19.14 -5.23
C ALA A 367 -6.08 -18.68 -6.11
N VAL A 368 -5.81 -17.92 -7.17
CA VAL A 368 -6.83 -17.26 -8.01
C VAL A 368 -6.85 -17.72 -9.46
N GLY A 369 -5.94 -18.56 -9.87
CA GLY A 369 -5.75 -18.94 -11.28
C GLY A 369 -4.80 -18.01 -12.02
N LYS A 370 -3.95 -18.57 -12.89
CA LYS A 370 -2.89 -17.84 -13.62
C LYS A 370 -3.40 -16.62 -14.40
N ALA A 371 -4.58 -16.73 -15.03
CA ALA A 371 -5.17 -15.63 -15.81
C ALA A 371 -5.60 -14.44 -14.96
N ASN A 372 -5.74 -14.62 -13.65
CA ASN A 372 -6.18 -13.60 -12.70
C ASN A 372 -5.02 -12.93 -11.94
N VAL A 373 -3.78 -13.36 -12.17
CA VAL A 373 -2.59 -12.68 -11.65
C VAL A 373 -2.00 -11.79 -12.73
N ILE A 374 -2.00 -10.49 -12.49
CA ILE A 374 -1.74 -9.44 -13.48
C ILE A 374 -0.46 -8.71 -13.12
N ASP A 375 0.43 -8.50 -14.10
CA ASP A 375 1.53 -7.57 -13.99
C ASP A 375 0.98 -6.15 -14.14
N THR A 376 1.02 -5.38 -13.06
CA THR A 376 0.53 -4.00 -13.04
C THR A 376 1.66 -3.00 -13.25
N GLN A 377 1.31 -1.73 -13.46
CA GLN A 377 2.27 -0.63 -13.50
C GLN A 377 2.40 0.02 -12.11
N PRO A 378 3.56 0.62 -11.77
CA PRO A 378 3.68 1.43 -10.56
C PRO A 378 2.70 2.62 -10.58
N VAL A 379 2.33 3.12 -9.39
CA VAL A 379 1.47 4.30 -9.24
C VAL A 379 2.14 5.35 -8.35
N MET A 380 1.82 6.63 -8.59
CA MET A 380 2.40 7.77 -7.85
C MET A 380 1.70 8.04 -6.50
N ALA A 381 0.89 7.10 -5.99
CA ALA A 381 0.38 7.13 -4.62
C ALA A 381 1.51 6.81 -3.62
N GLY A 382 1.37 7.28 -2.38
CA GLY A 382 2.23 6.87 -1.25
C GLY A 382 1.68 5.64 -0.55
N GLU A 383 2.49 5.04 0.33
CA GLU A 383 2.12 3.91 1.19
C GLU A 383 3.22 3.67 2.21
N ASP A 384 2.92 3.75 3.49
CA ASP A 384 3.92 3.66 4.56
C ASP A 384 4.40 2.23 4.87
N PHE A 385 3.78 1.19 4.26
CA PHE A 385 4.37 -0.16 4.16
C PHE A 385 5.83 -0.11 3.68
N ALA A 386 6.18 0.93 2.95
CA ALA A 386 7.52 1.22 2.48
C ALA A 386 8.58 1.15 3.59
N TYR A 387 8.26 1.65 4.79
CA TYR A 387 9.19 1.64 5.93
C TYR A 387 9.51 0.21 6.38
N TYR A 388 8.54 -0.70 6.39
CA TYR A 388 8.78 -2.12 6.66
C TYR A 388 9.62 -2.76 5.56
N ALA A 389 9.30 -2.46 4.29
CA ALA A 389 10.00 -3.02 3.14
C ALA A 389 11.48 -2.56 3.05
N GLN A 390 11.84 -1.46 3.72
CA GLN A 390 13.24 -1.04 3.89
C GLN A 390 13.99 -1.86 4.95
N GLN A 391 13.29 -2.50 5.88
CA GLN A 391 13.89 -3.23 7.00
C GLN A 391 13.98 -4.74 6.75
N VAL A 392 13.02 -5.29 6.00
CA VAL A 392 12.93 -6.71 5.63
C VAL A 392 12.38 -6.84 4.22
N PRO A 393 12.71 -7.90 3.46
CA PRO A 393 12.11 -8.14 2.16
C PRO A 393 10.58 -8.05 2.20
N GLY A 394 10.00 -7.10 1.46
CA GLY A 394 8.57 -6.84 1.43
C GLY A 394 7.93 -7.27 0.12
N PHE A 395 6.70 -7.76 0.20
CA PHE A 395 5.86 -8.01 -0.96
C PHE A 395 4.43 -7.50 -0.72
N TYR A 396 4.04 -6.52 -1.50
CA TYR A 396 2.77 -5.82 -1.41
C TYR A 396 2.00 -5.97 -2.72
N PHE A 397 0.85 -6.62 -2.67
CA PHE A 397 0.05 -6.89 -3.86
C PHE A 397 -1.32 -6.20 -3.80
N ARG A 398 -1.91 -6.00 -4.96
CA ARG A 398 -3.19 -5.33 -5.15
C ARG A 398 -4.30 -6.35 -5.26
N LEU A 399 -5.39 -6.11 -4.54
CA LEU A 399 -6.59 -6.94 -4.53
C LEU A 399 -7.72 -6.22 -5.26
N GLY A 400 -8.28 -6.82 -6.29
CA GLY A 400 -9.49 -6.32 -6.94
C GLY A 400 -10.69 -6.43 -6.01
N VAL A 401 -11.47 -5.35 -5.88
CA VAL A 401 -12.55 -5.24 -4.91
C VAL A 401 -13.91 -4.86 -5.52
N VAL A 402 -13.99 -4.63 -6.82
CA VAL A 402 -15.25 -4.27 -7.49
C VAL A 402 -15.95 -5.52 -8.00
N LYS A 403 -17.22 -5.66 -7.67
CA LYS A 403 -18.03 -6.76 -8.18
C LYS A 403 -18.08 -6.71 -9.71
N PRO A 404 -17.83 -7.83 -10.42
CA PRO A 404 -17.90 -7.86 -11.88
C PRO A 404 -19.22 -7.31 -12.42
N GLY A 405 -19.13 -6.44 -13.44
CA GLY A 405 -20.30 -5.80 -14.05
C GLY A 405 -20.87 -4.61 -13.28
N THR A 406 -20.23 -4.16 -12.20
CA THR A 406 -20.59 -2.94 -11.45
C THR A 406 -19.51 -1.87 -11.55
N THR A 407 -19.77 -0.70 -10.97
CA THR A 407 -18.80 0.41 -10.88
C THR A 407 -18.57 0.80 -9.44
N SER A 408 -17.43 1.41 -9.16
CA SER A 408 -17.07 2.01 -7.87
C SER A 408 -16.52 3.42 -8.08
N GLY A 409 -16.62 4.27 -7.07
CA GLY A 409 -15.75 5.42 -6.94
C GLY A 409 -14.29 5.01 -6.79
N GLY A 410 -13.38 5.95 -7.00
CA GLY A 410 -11.94 5.76 -6.72
C GLY A 410 -11.63 5.70 -5.23
N LEU A 411 -10.38 5.36 -4.90
CA LEU A 411 -9.86 5.53 -3.54
C LEU A 411 -10.02 6.99 -3.10
N HIS A 412 -10.26 7.22 -1.82
CA HIS A 412 -10.47 8.52 -1.16
C HIS A 412 -11.71 9.29 -1.68
N THR A 413 -12.66 8.59 -2.31
CA THR A 413 -13.91 9.21 -2.75
C THR A 413 -15.13 8.74 -1.94
N PRO A 414 -16.18 9.59 -1.79
CA PRO A 414 -17.41 9.22 -1.09
C PRO A 414 -18.14 7.99 -1.66
N GLU A 415 -17.90 7.68 -2.91
CA GLU A 415 -18.59 6.63 -3.68
C GLU A 415 -17.78 5.32 -3.79
N LEU A 416 -16.71 5.16 -3.01
CA LEU A 416 -15.93 3.91 -3.00
C LEU A 416 -16.83 2.72 -2.62
N ARG A 417 -16.83 1.69 -3.48
CA ARG A 417 -17.58 0.44 -3.26
C ARG A 417 -16.65 -0.75 -3.37
N ALA A 418 -16.36 -1.36 -2.23
CA ALA A 418 -15.65 -2.63 -2.19
C ALA A 418 -16.64 -3.77 -1.91
N ASP A 419 -16.59 -4.83 -2.70
CA ASP A 419 -17.46 -6.00 -2.57
C ASP A 419 -16.92 -6.96 -1.50
N ASP A 420 -17.80 -7.48 -0.67
CA ASP A 420 -17.46 -8.40 0.43
C ASP A 420 -16.74 -9.66 -0.03
N SER A 421 -17.01 -10.14 -1.24
CA SER A 421 -16.39 -11.35 -1.77
C SER A 421 -14.87 -11.19 -2.01
N ALA A 422 -14.36 -9.96 -2.05
CA ALA A 422 -12.93 -9.69 -2.10
C ALA A 422 -12.19 -10.20 -0.86
N ILE A 423 -12.84 -10.23 0.30
CA ILE A 423 -12.25 -10.71 1.56
C ILE A 423 -11.77 -12.15 1.41
N ALA A 424 -12.62 -13.03 0.88
CA ALA A 424 -12.26 -14.44 0.69
C ALA A 424 -11.07 -14.61 -0.28
N VAL A 425 -11.01 -13.78 -1.34
CA VAL A 425 -9.89 -13.77 -2.30
C VAL A 425 -8.60 -13.30 -1.62
N GLY A 426 -8.66 -12.21 -0.84
CA GLY A 426 -7.53 -11.70 -0.07
C GLY A 426 -7.03 -12.71 0.96
N MET A 427 -7.94 -13.31 1.74
CA MET A 427 -7.62 -14.36 2.72
C MET A 427 -6.90 -15.54 2.06
N LYS A 428 -7.47 -16.10 0.99
CA LYS A 428 -6.89 -17.26 0.29
C LYS A 428 -5.51 -16.94 -0.26
N SER A 429 -5.39 -15.82 -0.96
CA SER A 429 -4.15 -15.42 -1.61
C SER A 429 -3.02 -15.18 -0.61
N MET A 430 -3.30 -14.44 0.47
CA MET A 430 -2.32 -14.18 1.52
C MET A 430 -1.96 -15.46 2.29
N ALA A 431 -2.93 -16.31 2.63
CA ALA A 431 -2.68 -17.56 3.32
C ALA A 431 -1.81 -18.53 2.49
N TYR A 432 -2.00 -18.56 1.16
CA TYR A 432 -1.18 -19.36 0.26
C TYR A 432 0.28 -18.87 0.22
N VAL A 433 0.48 -17.56 0.07
CA VAL A 433 1.83 -16.96 0.07
C VAL A 433 2.54 -17.21 1.41
N VAL A 434 1.82 -17.03 2.53
CA VAL A 434 2.37 -17.27 3.87
C VAL A 434 2.72 -18.74 4.06
N LEU A 435 1.80 -19.68 3.75
CA LEU A 435 2.06 -21.12 3.87
C LEU A 435 3.27 -21.56 3.07
N ASP A 436 3.32 -21.19 1.79
CA ASP A 436 4.41 -21.55 0.90
C ASP A 436 5.77 -21.03 1.40
N TYR A 437 5.77 -19.80 1.97
CA TYR A 437 6.99 -19.25 2.57
C TYR A 437 7.43 -20.06 3.80
N LEU A 438 6.49 -20.36 4.68
CA LEU A 438 6.79 -21.15 5.88
C LEU A 438 7.33 -22.54 5.53
N GLU A 439 6.81 -23.18 4.47
CA GLU A 439 7.26 -24.51 4.03
C GLU A 439 8.60 -24.49 3.28
N SER A 440 8.88 -23.47 2.47
CA SER A 440 10.08 -23.42 1.63
C SER A 440 11.24 -22.64 2.25
N GLY A 441 10.96 -21.71 3.15
CA GLY A 441 11.91 -20.71 3.65
C GLY A 441 12.08 -19.51 2.73
N GLY A 442 11.19 -19.35 1.73
CA GLY A 442 11.22 -18.24 0.77
C GLY A 442 12.19 -18.44 -0.41
N PRO A 443 12.51 -17.35 -1.14
CA PRO A 443 13.43 -17.40 -2.28
C PRO A 443 14.85 -17.78 -1.83
N LYS A 444 15.50 -18.63 -2.63
CA LYS A 444 16.89 -19.08 -2.42
C LYS A 444 17.89 -18.10 -3.07
#